data_fe69f9c7c9b51c59fcf2c3e1d83e4b86
#
_entry.id   fe69f9c7c9b51c59fcf2c3e1d83e4b86
#
_cell.length_a   1.000
_cell.length_b   1.000
_cell.length_c   1.000
_cell.angle_alpha   90.00
_cell.angle_beta   90.00
_cell.angle_gamma   90.00
#
_symmetry.space_group_name_H-M   'P 1'
#
loop_
_entity.id
_entity.type
_entity.pdbx_description
1 polymer ?
#
loop_
_entity_poly.entity_id
_entity_poly.type
_entity_poly.pdbx_seq_one_letter_code
_entity_poly.pdbx_strand_id
1 'polypeptide(L)'
;MEKASALDAFFKPKSVAIVGASSDPKKPGHTALKNLVSMGYQGKVFPVNPREDSILGFPCHRNMLEIPEPVDVCVLLVSADLTMQVAGELLERKRRHDDVQAAVCMSAGFGELGTPEGKERERELVQTLRSASIRLVGPNCVGVIDAYSGFNTNFDIPSYPKGGVSILTQSGAFANSFLFWAERLRLVGLSKFASLGNMADVSMSELLRYLKDDESTRVIAIYLEGFSNPREFFEVAGDVSATKPIVVMKTGKSEVGSRAALSHTGSVAGSDAIYDGAFRQAGIIRARTILEFYDTLRAFAKQPVPGGNRVSVLTHMGGPGTICIDEISSMPHLELAKL
;
A
#
# COMPACT_ATOMS: atom_id res chain seq x y z
N MET A 1 0.60 -22.67 -16.65
CA MET A 1 0.67 -22.10 -15.29
C MET A 1 1.49 -20.83 -15.40
N GLU A 2 0.85 -19.68 -15.29
CA GLU A 2 1.58 -18.41 -15.17
C GLU A 2 2.52 -18.49 -13.98
N LYS A 3 3.77 -18.03 -14.17
CA LYS A 3 4.69 -17.89 -13.04
C LYS A 3 4.06 -16.87 -12.08
N ALA A 4 3.72 -17.32 -10.87
CA ALA A 4 3.28 -16.43 -9.80
C ALA A 4 4.26 -15.25 -9.69
N SER A 5 3.76 -14.03 -9.69
CA SER A 5 4.59 -12.84 -9.51
C SER A 5 5.27 -12.91 -8.15
N ALA A 6 6.52 -12.50 -8.03
CA ALA A 6 7.20 -12.39 -6.73
C ALA A 6 6.42 -11.50 -5.73
N LEU A 7 5.51 -10.65 -6.23
CA LEU A 7 4.64 -9.79 -5.42
C LEU A 7 3.36 -10.50 -4.92
N ASP A 8 3.00 -11.67 -5.46
CA ASP A 8 1.84 -12.44 -4.97
C ASP A 8 2.01 -12.84 -3.50
N ALA A 9 3.23 -13.10 -3.05
CA ALA A 9 3.51 -13.42 -1.65
C ALA A 9 3.11 -12.29 -0.67
N PHE A 10 3.00 -11.03 -1.12
CA PHE A 10 2.54 -9.93 -0.29
C PHE A 10 1.01 -9.85 -0.16
N PHE A 11 0.26 -10.47 -1.07
CA PHE A 11 -1.20 -10.32 -1.11
C PHE A 11 -1.95 -11.64 -1.00
N LYS A 12 -1.38 -12.73 -1.51
CA LYS A 12 -2.03 -14.05 -1.55
C LYS A 12 -1.12 -15.17 -1.03
N PRO A 13 -0.39 -14.96 0.11
CA PRO A 13 0.45 -16.02 0.65
C PRO A 13 -0.40 -17.20 1.13
N LYS A 14 0.17 -18.40 1.14
CA LYS A 14 -0.45 -19.60 1.72
C LYS A 14 -0.09 -19.76 3.20
N SER A 15 0.97 -19.06 3.64
CA SER A 15 1.45 -19.12 5.01
C SER A 15 2.15 -17.83 5.42
N VAL A 16 2.01 -17.44 6.69
CA VAL A 16 2.60 -16.22 7.25
C VAL A 16 3.21 -16.47 8.62
N ALA A 17 4.44 -16.00 8.82
CA ALA A 17 5.04 -15.90 10.14
C ALA A 17 4.94 -14.46 10.66
N ILE A 18 4.53 -14.27 11.91
CA ILE A 18 4.44 -12.95 12.56
C ILE A 18 5.48 -12.88 13.67
N VAL A 19 6.59 -12.24 13.39
CA VAL A 19 7.68 -12.02 14.37
C VAL A 19 7.36 -10.81 15.23
N GLY A 20 7.31 -11.01 16.54
CA GLY A 20 6.82 -10.01 17.49
C GLY A 20 5.33 -10.14 17.78
N ALA A 21 4.72 -11.29 17.42
CA ALA A 21 3.37 -11.63 17.88
C ALA A 21 3.28 -11.57 19.42
N SER A 22 2.11 -11.23 19.98
CA SER A 22 1.96 -11.04 21.41
C SER A 22 0.55 -11.42 21.89
N SER A 23 0.45 -11.96 23.09
CA SER A 23 -0.81 -12.14 23.82
C SER A 23 -1.38 -10.82 24.36
N ASP A 24 -0.55 -9.77 24.53
CA ASP A 24 -0.97 -8.45 25.00
C ASP A 24 -1.76 -7.71 23.90
N PRO A 25 -3.10 -7.44 24.10
CA PRO A 25 -3.92 -6.79 23.10
C PRO A 25 -3.56 -5.32 22.81
N LYS A 26 -2.65 -4.72 23.59
CA LYS A 26 -2.15 -3.36 23.36
C LYS A 26 -0.98 -3.33 22.36
N LYS A 27 -0.42 -4.48 22.01
CA LYS A 27 0.75 -4.56 21.12
C LYS A 27 0.34 -4.75 19.66
N PRO A 28 1.04 -4.10 18.73
CA PRO A 28 0.79 -4.26 17.29
C PRO A 28 0.78 -5.71 16.80
N GLY A 29 1.69 -6.55 17.35
CA GLY A 29 1.76 -7.97 16.99
C GLY A 29 0.52 -8.80 17.39
N HIS A 30 -0.20 -8.39 18.44
CA HIS A 30 -1.50 -8.99 18.78
C HIS A 30 -2.55 -8.61 17.72
N THR A 31 -2.63 -7.32 17.41
CA THR A 31 -3.64 -6.81 16.48
C THR A 31 -3.43 -7.34 15.06
N ALA A 32 -2.20 -7.41 14.59
CA ALA A 32 -1.88 -7.99 13.28
C ALA A 32 -2.33 -9.47 13.20
N LEU A 33 -2.04 -10.27 14.21
CA LEU A 33 -2.50 -11.66 14.28
C LEU A 33 -4.02 -11.76 14.33
N LYS A 34 -4.67 -10.94 15.18
CA LYS A 34 -6.13 -10.88 15.29
C LYS A 34 -6.80 -10.50 13.98
N ASN A 35 -6.21 -9.56 13.24
CA ASN A 35 -6.76 -9.08 11.96
C ASN A 35 -6.75 -10.17 10.89
N LEU A 36 -5.69 -10.97 10.80
CA LEU A 36 -5.66 -12.14 9.90
C LEU A 36 -6.81 -13.10 10.21
N VAL A 37 -7.02 -13.41 11.48
CA VAL A 37 -8.10 -14.31 11.90
C VAL A 37 -9.48 -13.71 11.62
N SER A 38 -9.69 -12.44 11.99
CA SER A 38 -10.99 -11.77 11.86
C SER A 38 -11.41 -11.52 10.42
N MET A 39 -10.46 -11.33 9.50
CA MET A 39 -10.72 -11.20 8.06
C MET A 39 -10.87 -12.53 7.33
N GLY A 40 -10.72 -13.65 8.02
CA GLY A 40 -10.95 -14.98 7.48
C GLY A 40 -9.83 -15.46 6.55
N TYR A 41 -8.59 -15.06 6.82
CA TYR A 41 -7.44 -15.62 6.11
C TYR A 41 -7.37 -17.14 6.29
N GLN A 42 -7.27 -17.86 5.18
CA GLN A 42 -7.32 -19.33 5.15
C GLN A 42 -5.93 -19.99 5.12
N GLY A 43 -4.87 -19.21 5.04
CA GLY A 43 -3.49 -19.72 5.08
C GLY A 43 -3.03 -20.07 6.48
N LYS A 44 -1.88 -20.73 6.58
CA LYS A 44 -1.26 -21.08 7.86
C LYS A 44 -0.65 -19.86 8.51
N VAL A 45 -0.80 -19.76 9.83
CA VAL A 45 -0.31 -18.63 10.63
C VAL A 45 0.63 -19.13 11.71
N PHE A 46 1.85 -18.59 11.75
CA PHE A 46 2.90 -18.97 12.68
C PHE A 46 3.31 -17.74 13.53
N PRO A 47 2.74 -17.57 14.74
CA PRO A 47 3.25 -16.57 15.67
C PRO A 47 4.69 -16.92 16.10
N VAL A 48 5.54 -15.89 16.16
CA VAL A 48 6.93 -16.04 16.61
C VAL A 48 7.19 -15.09 17.78
N ASN A 49 7.41 -15.69 18.96
CA ASN A 49 7.78 -14.98 20.19
C ASN A 49 8.48 -15.94 21.14
N PRO A 50 9.74 -15.68 21.60
CA PRO A 50 10.49 -16.59 22.46
C PRO A 50 9.93 -16.74 23.88
N ARG A 51 8.93 -15.94 24.28
CA ARG A 51 8.38 -15.88 25.63
C ARG A 51 6.97 -16.46 25.76
N GLU A 52 6.36 -16.90 24.66
CA GLU A 52 4.98 -17.35 24.64
C GLU A 52 4.88 -18.76 24.03
N ASP A 53 4.04 -19.61 24.59
CA ASP A 53 3.82 -20.97 24.06
C ASP A 53 2.65 -20.99 23.07
N SER A 54 1.68 -20.10 23.23
CA SER A 54 0.55 -19.94 22.31
C SER A 54 -0.04 -18.52 22.35
N ILE A 55 -0.52 -18.03 21.19
CA ILE A 55 -1.17 -16.72 21.07
C ILE A 55 -2.45 -16.88 20.25
N LEU A 56 -3.60 -16.43 20.77
CA LEU A 56 -4.91 -16.57 20.13
C LEU A 56 -5.25 -18.00 19.66
N GLY A 57 -4.75 -19.01 20.37
CA GLY A 57 -4.96 -20.42 20.05
C GLY A 57 -3.98 -21.02 19.02
N PHE A 58 -3.05 -20.22 18.48
CA PHE A 58 -1.99 -20.71 17.61
C PHE A 58 -0.74 -21.07 18.41
N PRO A 59 -0.12 -22.23 18.17
CA PRO A 59 1.20 -22.56 18.74
C PRO A 59 2.22 -21.48 18.37
N CYS A 60 3.02 -21.06 19.33
CA CYS A 60 4.04 -20.03 19.14
C CYS A 60 5.43 -20.65 18.98
N HIS A 61 6.20 -20.15 18.02
CA HIS A 61 7.58 -20.58 17.79
C HIS A 61 8.56 -19.57 18.40
N ARG A 62 9.73 -20.02 18.85
CA ARG A 62 10.71 -19.12 19.49
C ARG A 62 11.45 -18.24 18.48
N ASN A 63 11.66 -18.76 17.26
CA ASN A 63 12.35 -18.09 16.16
C ASN A 63 11.86 -18.65 14.81
N MET A 64 12.33 -18.06 13.71
CA MET A 64 11.94 -18.48 12.35
C MET A 64 12.45 -19.88 11.97
N LEU A 65 13.55 -20.35 12.59
CA LEU A 65 14.16 -21.63 12.26
C LEU A 65 13.44 -22.83 12.90
N GLU A 66 12.65 -22.59 13.93
CA GLU A 66 11.86 -23.64 14.62
C GLU A 66 10.51 -23.92 13.95
N ILE A 67 10.07 -23.11 12.98
CA ILE A 67 8.81 -23.37 12.26
C ILE A 67 9.01 -24.55 11.32
N PRO A 68 8.30 -25.70 11.53
CA PRO A 68 8.57 -26.93 10.77
C PRO A 68 7.95 -26.91 9.37
N GLU A 69 7.01 -26.02 9.11
CA GLU A 69 6.25 -25.96 7.88
C GLU A 69 6.73 -24.80 6.98
N PRO A 70 6.45 -24.84 5.66
CA PRO A 70 6.81 -23.76 4.76
C PRO A 70 6.15 -22.42 5.12
N VAL A 71 6.92 -21.34 4.98
CA VAL A 71 6.48 -19.95 5.21
C VAL A 71 6.67 -19.15 3.93
N ASP A 72 5.62 -18.51 3.42
CA ASP A 72 5.69 -17.67 2.22
C ASP A 72 6.11 -16.24 2.56
N VAL A 73 5.55 -15.66 3.64
CA VAL A 73 5.79 -14.28 4.04
C VAL A 73 6.11 -14.16 5.53
N CYS A 74 7.07 -13.31 5.86
CA CYS A 74 7.43 -12.95 7.23
C CYS A 74 7.03 -11.50 7.52
N VAL A 75 6.26 -11.28 8.58
CA VAL A 75 5.87 -9.95 9.08
C VAL A 75 6.72 -9.60 10.31
N LEU A 76 7.41 -8.47 10.27
CA LEU A 76 8.36 -8.03 11.28
C LEU A 76 7.77 -6.87 12.10
N LEU A 77 7.47 -7.14 13.37
CA LEU A 77 6.88 -6.21 14.35
C LEU A 77 7.74 -6.12 15.61
N VAL A 78 9.05 -5.97 15.42
CA VAL A 78 10.06 -5.94 16.48
C VAL A 78 10.95 -4.71 16.35
N SER A 79 11.90 -4.49 17.28
CA SER A 79 12.87 -3.39 17.14
C SER A 79 13.77 -3.56 15.92
N ALA A 80 14.42 -2.48 15.47
CA ALA A 80 15.35 -2.53 14.33
C ALA A 80 16.48 -3.56 14.55
N ASP A 81 17.04 -3.64 15.74
CA ASP A 81 18.12 -4.58 16.05
C ASP A 81 17.65 -6.04 15.96
N LEU A 82 16.44 -6.34 16.47
CA LEU A 82 15.85 -7.67 16.33
C LEU A 82 15.46 -7.95 14.87
N THR A 83 15.06 -6.94 14.11
CA THR A 83 14.79 -7.08 12.67
C THR A 83 16.03 -7.53 11.92
N MET A 84 17.20 -6.96 12.20
CA MET A 84 18.47 -7.38 11.60
C MET A 84 18.83 -8.82 11.97
N GLN A 85 18.58 -9.21 13.21
CA GLN A 85 18.77 -10.59 13.69
C GLN A 85 17.88 -11.58 12.92
N VAL A 86 16.59 -11.25 12.80
CA VAL A 86 15.62 -12.07 12.05
C VAL A 86 15.94 -12.11 10.56
N ALA A 87 16.48 -11.05 9.97
CA ALA A 87 16.97 -11.09 8.58
C ALA A 87 18.06 -12.17 8.38
N GLY A 88 18.95 -12.32 9.35
CA GLY A 88 19.92 -13.43 9.38
C GLY A 88 19.26 -14.82 9.50
N GLU A 89 18.23 -14.95 10.33
CA GLU A 89 17.45 -16.20 10.45
C GLU A 89 16.71 -16.52 9.13
N LEU A 90 16.14 -15.51 8.46
CA LEU A 90 15.47 -15.67 7.16
C LEU A 90 16.45 -16.14 6.07
N LEU A 91 17.66 -15.58 6.04
CA LEU A 91 18.72 -16.03 5.15
C LEU A 91 19.09 -17.50 5.38
N GLU A 92 19.26 -17.89 6.65
CA GLU A 92 19.58 -19.27 7.01
C GLU A 92 18.40 -20.22 6.71
N ARG A 93 17.18 -19.80 7.02
CA ARG A 93 15.97 -20.56 6.70
C ARG A 93 15.83 -20.78 5.18
N LYS A 94 16.06 -19.74 4.38
CA LYS A 94 16.03 -19.85 2.93
C LYS A 94 17.00 -20.89 2.38
N ARG A 95 18.20 -20.98 2.99
CA ARG A 95 19.20 -22.01 2.64
C ARG A 95 18.75 -23.42 2.97
N ARG A 96 17.98 -23.59 4.05
CA ARG A 96 17.53 -24.91 4.54
C ARG A 96 16.27 -25.40 3.84
N HIS A 97 15.32 -24.51 3.58
CA HIS A 97 13.95 -24.87 3.18
C HIS A 97 13.53 -24.30 1.82
N ASP A 98 14.23 -23.30 1.30
CA ASP A 98 13.91 -22.54 0.07
C ASP A 98 12.45 -22.00 0.04
N ASP A 99 11.94 -21.57 1.20
CA ASP A 99 10.53 -21.16 1.33
C ASP A 99 10.33 -19.64 1.30
N VAL A 100 10.65 -18.86 2.30
CA VAL A 100 10.28 -17.44 2.43
C VAL A 100 10.58 -16.63 1.16
N GLN A 101 9.56 -15.98 0.61
CA GLN A 101 9.65 -15.18 -0.63
C GLN A 101 9.54 -13.68 -0.35
N ALA A 102 8.88 -13.29 0.75
CA ALA A 102 8.58 -11.90 1.06
C ALA A 102 8.71 -11.60 2.56
N ALA A 103 9.07 -10.35 2.85
CA ALA A 103 9.07 -9.78 4.18
C ALA A 103 8.30 -8.46 4.20
N VAL A 104 7.47 -8.24 5.21
CA VAL A 104 6.78 -6.97 5.49
C VAL A 104 7.36 -6.41 6.78
N CYS A 105 8.16 -5.35 6.69
CA CYS A 105 8.86 -4.78 7.84
C CYS A 105 8.15 -3.51 8.34
N MET A 106 7.49 -3.63 9.48
CA MET A 106 6.81 -2.51 10.13
C MET A 106 7.72 -1.79 11.13
N SER A 107 8.87 -2.37 11.41
CA SER A 107 9.86 -1.80 12.33
C SER A 107 10.38 -0.46 11.84
N ALA A 108 10.48 0.51 12.73
CA ALA A 108 11.17 1.79 12.51
C ALA A 108 12.60 1.72 13.06
N GLY A 109 13.43 2.71 12.76
CA GLY A 109 14.83 2.80 13.18
C GLY A 109 15.81 2.58 12.02
N PHE A 110 15.39 2.92 10.81
CA PHE A 110 16.11 2.76 9.54
C PHE A 110 16.34 4.12 8.85
N GLY A 111 16.21 4.18 7.53
CA GLY A 111 16.47 5.36 6.73
C GLY A 111 15.67 6.61 7.08
N GLU A 112 14.45 6.44 7.62
CA GLU A 112 13.58 7.54 8.07
C GLU A 112 14.16 8.38 9.22
N LEU A 113 15.14 7.85 9.96
CA LEU A 113 15.85 8.62 10.99
C LEU A 113 16.72 9.73 10.39
N GLY A 114 17.02 9.65 9.09
CA GLY A 114 17.90 10.61 8.41
C GLY A 114 19.38 10.51 8.80
N THR A 115 19.74 9.64 9.75
CA THR A 115 21.12 9.44 10.21
C THR A 115 21.90 8.49 9.29
N PRO A 116 23.25 8.61 9.23
CA PRO A 116 24.07 7.66 8.47
C PRO A 116 23.88 6.22 8.92
N GLU A 117 23.76 5.99 10.23
CA GLU A 117 23.58 4.67 10.83
C GLU A 117 22.25 4.04 10.44
N GLY A 118 21.17 4.84 10.43
CA GLY A 118 19.84 4.38 10.00
C GLY A 118 19.82 3.99 8.52
N LYS A 119 20.44 4.79 7.66
CA LYS A 119 20.57 4.50 6.22
C LYS A 119 21.44 3.27 5.96
N GLU A 120 22.53 3.10 6.71
CA GLU A 120 23.38 1.92 6.57
C GLU A 120 22.65 0.65 7.00
N ARG A 121 21.94 0.69 8.13
CA ARG A 121 21.11 -0.42 8.61
C ARG A 121 20.03 -0.83 7.58
N GLU A 122 19.39 0.14 6.97
CA GLU A 122 18.40 -0.11 5.90
C GLU A 122 19.04 -0.80 4.70
N ARG A 123 20.18 -0.30 4.25
CA ARG A 123 20.93 -0.88 3.14
C ARG A 123 21.34 -2.33 3.43
N GLU A 124 21.86 -2.60 4.64
CA GLU A 124 22.24 -3.93 5.07
C GLU A 124 21.05 -4.89 5.12
N LEU A 125 19.91 -4.44 5.67
CA LEU A 125 18.66 -5.21 5.67
C LEU A 125 18.24 -5.62 4.26
N VAL A 126 18.19 -4.66 3.33
CA VAL A 126 17.81 -4.91 1.93
C VAL A 126 18.80 -5.86 1.26
N GLN A 127 20.11 -5.66 1.44
CA GLN A 127 21.13 -6.53 0.85
C GLN A 127 21.03 -7.96 1.38
N THR A 128 20.83 -8.14 2.68
CA THR A 128 20.67 -9.44 3.31
C THR A 128 19.48 -10.19 2.73
N LEU A 129 18.30 -9.56 2.69
CA LEU A 129 17.08 -10.20 2.17
C LEU A 129 17.16 -10.46 0.66
N ARG A 130 17.69 -9.52 -0.13
CA ARG A 130 17.89 -9.70 -1.59
C ARG A 130 18.87 -10.82 -1.91
N SER A 131 19.92 -11.01 -1.10
CA SER A 131 20.87 -12.12 -1.29
C SER A 131 20.20 -13.50 -1.15
N ALA A 132 19.09 -13.56 -0.42
CA ALA A 132 18.24 -14.72 -0.25
C ALA A 132 17.03 -14.73 -1.22
N SER A 133 16.96 -13.80 -2.19
CA SER A 133 15.80 -13.61 -3.09
C SER A 133 14.50 -13.34 -2.34
N ILE A 134 14.55 -12.75 -1.14
CA ILE A 134 13.41 -12.34 -0.35
C ILE A 134 13.13 -10.86 -0.65
N ARG A 135 11.89 -10.55 -1.10
CA ARG A 135 11.48 -9.18 -1.38
C ARG A 135 10.97 -8.50 -0.10
N LEU A 136 11.15 -7.17 -0.01
CA LEU A 136 10.82 -6.40 1.19
C LEU A 136 9.83 -5.27 0.89
N VAL A 137 8.72 -5.22 1.63
CA VAL A 137 7.85 -4.03 1.78
C VAL A 137 8.19 -3.34 3.10
N GLY A 138 8.43 -2.04 3.06
CA GLY A 138 8.93 -1.26 4.19
C GLY A 138 10.44 -0.96 4.04
N PRO A 139 11.19 -0.80 5.15
CA PRO A 139 10.73 -0.76 6.55
C PRO A 139 9.84 0.45 6.88
N ASN A 140 9.48 0.61 8.16
CA ASN A 140 8.67 1.73 8.63
C ASN A 140 7.32 1.82 7.92
N CYS A 141 6.62 0.71 7.75
CA CYS A 141 5.31 0.63 7.10
C CYS A 141 4.21 0.18 8.09
N VAL A 142 2.96 0.22 7.64
CA VAL A 142 1.81 -0.29 8.42
C VAL A 142 1.19 -1.54 7.79
N GLY A 143 1.92 -2.21 6.91
CA GLY A 143 1.57 -3.51 6.36
C GLY A 143 0.90 -3.49 5.00
N VAL A 144 0.41 -4.67 4.64
CA VAL A 144 -0.28 -4.95 3.38
C VAL A 144 -1.61 -5.64 3.64
N ILE A 145 -2.57 -5.47 2.72
CA ILE A 145 -3.89 -6.08 2.79
C ILE A 145 -4.30 -6.55 1.40
N ASP A 146 -4.88 -7.73 1.33
CA ASP A 146 -5.75 -8.16 0.24
C ASP A 146 -7.12 -8.51 0.83
N ALA A 147 -8.12 -7.68 0.51
CA ALA A 147 -9.45 -7.83 1.06
C ALA A 147 -10.16 -9.13 0.57
N TYR A 148 -9.75 -9.67 -0.57
CA TYR A 148 -10.38 -10.86 -1.16
C TYR A 148 -9.82 -12.17 -0.61
N SER A 149 -8.51 -12.25 -0.37
CA SER A 149 -7.89 -13.39 0.31
C SER A 149 -8.06 -13.38 1.82
N GLY A 150 -8.47 -12.23 2.40
CA GLY A 150 -8.53 -12.03 3.85
C GLY A 150 -7.16 -11.80 4.49
N PHE A 151 -6.09 -11.66 3.67
CA PHE A 151 -4.77 -11.39 4.18
C PHE A 151 -4.65 -9.93 4.62
N ASN A 152 -4.48 -9.72 5.92
CA ASN A 152 -4.39 -8.39 6.52
C ASN A 152 -3.30 -8.38 7.60
N THR A 153 -2.17 -7.75 7.29
CA THR A 153 -1.08 -7.57 8.24
C THR A 153 -1.13 -6.22 8.96
N ASN A 154 -2.05 -5.32 8.59
CA ASN A 154 -2.21 -4.03 9.26
C ASN A 154 -2.58 -4.24 10.75
N PHE A 155 -2.03 -3.39 11.63
CA PHE A 155 -2.18 -3.54 13.07
C PHE A 155 -3.18 -2.54 13.69
N ASP A 156 -3.89 -1.74 12.90
CA ASP A 156 -4.85 -0.75 13.44
C ASP A 156 -6.29 -1.11 13.13
N ILE A 157 -6.61 -1.46 11.89
CA ILE A 157 -8.01 -1.60 11.45
C ILE A 157 -8.33 -3.06 11.09
N PRO A 158 -9.35 -3.65 11.74
CA PRO A 158 -9.62 -5.09 11.65
C PRO A 158 -10.40 -5.52 10.41
N SER A 159 -11.17 -4.62 9.78
CA SER A 159 -12.04 -5.00 8.65
C SER A 159 -12.25 -3.86 7.67
N TYR A 160 -12.54 -4.21 6.41
CA TYR A 160 -12.87 -3.27 5.34
C TYR A 160 -13.97 -3.85 4.46
N PRO A 161 -14.87 -3.00 3.90
CA PRO A 161 -15.75 -3.47 2.83
C PRO A 161 -14.91 -3.87 1.61
N LYS A 162 -15.21 -5.03 1.02
CA LYS A 162 -14.59 -5.46 -0.23
C LYS A 162 -15.04 -4.56 -1.39
N GLY A 163 -14.12 -4.26 -2.31
CA GLY A 163 -14.43 -3.43 -3.48
C GLY A 163 -13.24 -3.25 -4.40
N GLY A 164 -13.30 -2.25 -5.27
CA GLY A 164 -12.37 -2.08 -6.38
C GLY A 164 -11.25 -1.05 -6.17
N VAL A 165 -11.07 -0.51 -4.96
CA VAL A 165 -10.02 0.49 -4.71
C VAL A 165 -8.76 -0.19 -4.19
N SER A 166 -7.64 -0.02 -4.88
CA SER A 166 -6.32 -0.39 -4.37
C SER A 166 -5.55 0.85 -3.96
N ILE A 167 -4.86 0.78 -2.81
CA ILE A 167 -4.20 1.93 -2.20
C ILE A 167 -2.71 1.64 -2.05
N LEU A 168 -1.89 2.53 -2.57
CA LEU A 168 -0.45 2.57 -2.38
C LEU A 168 -0.08 3.83 -1.61
N THR A 169 0.66 3.72 -0.52
CA THR A 169 0.98 4.88 0.32
C THR A 169 2.38 4.80 0.91
N GLN A 170 3.03 5.96 1.01
CA GLN A 170 4.29 6.11 1.73
C GLN A 170 4.06 6.53 3.19
N SER A 171 2.87 7.06 3.53
CA SER A 171 2.53 7.52 4.88
C SER A 171 1.64 6.52 5.62
N GLY A 172 2.12 5.99 6.73
CA GLY A 172 1.33 5.12 7.61
C GLY A 172 0.16 5.85 8.27
N ALA A 173 0.35 7.09 8.71
CA ALA A 173 -0.71 7.89 9.35
C ALA A 173 -1.85 8.21 8.37
N PHE A 174 -1.51 8.60 7.12
CA PHE A 174 -2.52 8.83 6.08
C PHE A 174 -3.25 7.53 5.74
N ALA A 175 -2.51 6.43 5.63
CA ALA A 175 -3.06 5.11 5.40
C ALA A 175 -4.16 4.75 6.40
N ASN A 176 -3.85 4.84 7.68
CA ASN A 176 -4.79 4.48 8.74
C ASN A 176 -6.01 5.41 8.76
N SER A 177 -5.82 6.70 8.54
CA SER A 177 -6.92 7.65 8.41
C SER A 177 -7.84 7.30 7.23
N PHE A 178 -7.25 6.95 6.07
CA PHE A 178 -8.02 6.55 4.89
C PHE A 178 -8.80 5.26 5.15
N LEU A 179 -8.15 4.25 5.71
CA LEU A 179 -8.77 2.95 5.99
C LEU A 179 -9.90 3.09 7.02
N PHE A 180 -9.70 3.91 8.05
CA PHE A 180 -10.74 4.23 9.04
C PHE A 180 -11.97 4.89 8.39
N TRP A 181 -11.75 5.81 7.46
CA TRP A 181 -12.84 6.44 6.72
C TRP A 181 -13.56 5.45 5.80
N ALA A 182 -12.81 4.63 5.08
CA ALA A 182 -13.37 3.59 4.20
C ALA A 182 -14.26 2.62 4.96
N GLU A 183 -13.82 2.18 6.13
CA GLU A 183 -14.56 1.27 7.01
C GLU A 183 -15.79 1.96 7.60
N ARG A 184 -15.61 3.13 8.22
CA ARG A 184 -16.67 3.80 8.98
C ARG A 184 -17.79 4.37 8.12
N LEU A 185 -17.43 4.99 7.00
CA LEU A 185 -18.38 5.64 6.10
C LEU A 185 -18.85 4.75 4.95
N ARG A 186 -18.22 3.58 4.76
CA ARG A 186 -18.48 2.65 3.65
C ARG A 186 -18.52 3.33 2.27
N LEU A 187 -17.71 4.36 2.10
CA LEU A 187 -17.70 5.18 0.89
C LEU A 187 -17.12 4.41 -0.29
N VAL A 188 -16.05 3.65 -0.04
CA VAL A 188 -15.37 2.83 -1.03
C VAL A 188 -15.06 1.46 -0.43
N GLY A 189 -15.02 0.44 -1.29
CA GLY A 189 -14.55 -0.89 -0.92
C GLY A 189 -13.09 -1.07 -1.33
N LEU A 190 -12.32 -1.76 -0.49
CA LEU A 190 -10.93 -2.06 -0.68
C LEU A 190 -10.74 -3.34 -1.51
N SER A 191 -9.80 -3.28 -2.47
CA SER A 191 -9.22 -4.45 -3.10
C SER A 191 -7.90 -4.81 -2.41
N LYS A 192 -6.89 -3.98 -2.62
CA LYS A 192 -5.56 -4.16 -2.04
C LYS A 192 -5.08 -2.88 -1.35
N PHE A 193 -4.17 -3.08 -0.42
CA PHE A 193 -3.50 -1.98 0.27
C PHE A 193 -2.03 -2.33 0.46
N ALA A 194 -1.14 -1.39 0.19
CA ALA A 194 0.26 -1.50 0.53
C ALA A 194 0.79 -0.19 1.09
N SER A 195 1.26 -0.23 2.33
CA SER A 195 2.06 0.82 2.91
C SER A 195 3.53 0.53 2.61
N LEU A 196 4.18 1.41 1.87
CA LEU A 196 5.56 1.21 1.42
C LEU A 196 6.59 1.69 2.43
N GLY A 197 6.19 2.55 3.39
CA GLY A 197 7.11 3.14 4.35
C GLY A 197 8.29 3.81 3.64
N ASN A 198 9.51 3.41 3.98
CA ASN A 198 10.74 3.94 3.37
C ASN A 198 10.91 3.51 1.89
N MET A 199 10.15 2.53 1.39
CA MET A 199 10.22 2.02 0.03
C MET A 199 11.66 1.57 -0.36
N ALA A 200 12.29 0.81 0.54
CA ALA A 200 13.71 0.47 0.41
C ALA A 200 13.99 -0.63 -0.64
N ASP A 201 13.01 -1.51 -0.94
CA ASP A 201 13.15 -2.57 -1.95
C ASP A 201 12.00 -2.55 -2.96
N VAL A 202 10.77 -2.90 -2.55
CA VAL A 202 9.62 -2.91 -3.46
C VAL A 202 9.19 -1.47 -3.75
N SER A 203 9.18 -1.12 -5.04
CA SER A 203 8.86 0.22 -5.51
C SER A 203 7.38 0.42 -5.81
N MET A 204 6.95 1.70 -5.86
CA MET A 204 5.62 2.09 -6.33
C MET A 204 5.37 1.61 -7.77
N SER A 205 6.38 1.68 -8.63
CA SER A 205 6.30 1.25 -10.04
C SER A 205 6.02 -0.25 -10.17
N GLU A 206 6.68 -1.09 -9.36
CA GLU A 206 6.43 -2.53 -9.36
C GLU A 206 5.01 -2.87 -8.92
N LEU A 207 4.51 -2.19 -7.88
CA LEU A 207 3.13 -2.39 -7.43
C LEU A 207 2.11 -1.87 -8.44
N LEU A 208 2.39 -0.79 -9.16
CA LEU A 208 1.52 -0.34 -10.25
C LEU A 208 1.42 -1.39 -11.37
N ARG A 209 2.55 -1.99 -11.79
CA ARG A 209 2.53 -3.10 -12.76
C ARG A 209 1.70 -4.29 -12.26
N TYR A 210 1.87 -4.65 -11.00
CA TYR A 210 1.11 -5.73 -10.37
C TYR A 210 -0.41 -5.44 -10.36
N LEU A 211 -0.79 -4.23 -9.98
CA LEU A 211 -2.20 -3.83 -9.91
C LEU A 211 -2.83 -3.63 -11.30
N LYS A 212 -2.04 -3.40 -12.35
CA LYS A 212 -2.54 -3.32 -13.73
C LYS A 212 -3.32 -4.58 -14.11
N ASP A 213 -2.77 -5.74 -13.77
CA ASP A 213 -3.33 -7.04 -14.14
C ASP A 213 -4.26 -7.63 -13.07
N ASP A 214 -4.37 -6.98 -11.90
CA ASP A 214 -5.25 -7.44 -10.83
C ASP A 214 -6.73 -7.15 -11.14
N GLU A 215 -7.51 -8.20 -11.41
CA GLU A 215 -8.94 -8.10 -11.77
C GLU A 215 -9.81 -7.48 -10.69
N SER A 216 -9.41 -7.59 -9.41
CA SER A 216 -10.14 -7.01 -8.29
C SER A 216 -9.93 -5.51 -8.15
N THR A 217 -8.91 -4.94 -8.82
CA THR A 217 -8.59 -3.50 -8.79
C THR A 217 -9.26 -2.77 -9.95
N ARG A 218 -10.13 -1.80 -9.64
CA ARG A 218 -10.80 -0.92 -10.61
C ARG A 218 -10.17 0.47 -10.68
N VAL A 219 -9.65 0.96 -9.58
CA VAL A 219 -8.99 2.26 -9.46
C VAL A 219 -7.84 2.18 -8.47
N ILE A 220 -6.74 2.85 -8.77
CA ILE A 220 -5.55 2.88 -7.93
C ILE A 220 -5.44 4.26 -7.28
N ALA A 221 -5.41 4.26 -5.95
CA ALA A 221 -5.22 5.44 -5.12
C ALA A 221 -3.77 5.50 -4.66
N ILE A 222 -3.11 6.65 -4.83
CA ILE A 222 -1.73 6.84 -4.40
C ILE A 222 -1.61 8.05 -3.49
N TYR A 223 -1.04 7.84 -2.31
CA TYR A 223 -0.53 8.94 -1.49
C TYR A 223 0.99 8.99 -1.66
N LEU A 224 1.47 10.10 -2.21
CA LEU A 224 2.84 10.24 -2.69
C LEU A 224 3.58 11.36 -1.98
N GLU A 225 4.69 11.03 -1.35
CA GLU A 225 5.63 11.99 -0.74
C GLU A 225 6.81 12.28 -1.68
N GLY A 226 7.38 11.26 -2.29
CA GLY A 226 8.52 11.36 -3.21
C GLY A 226 8.69 10.14 -4.08
N PHE A 227 9.69 10.20 -4.96
CA PHE A 227 10.05 9.12 -5.87
C PHE A 227 11.49 8.67 -5.61
N SER A 228 11.72 7.37 -5.70
CA SER A 228 13.07 6.82 -5.85
C SER A 228 13.55 6.89 -7.31
N ASN A 229 12.67 6.61 -8.26
CA ASN A 229 12.91 6.69 -9.70
C ASN A 229 11.70 7.34 -10.41
N PRO A 230 11.68 8.68 -10.54
CA PRO A 230 10.55 9.38 -11.16
C PRO A 230 10.30 8.96 -12.60
N ARG A 231 11.34 8.77 -13.39
CA ARG A 231 11.22 8.41 -14.80
C ARG A 231 10.47 7.09 -14.97
N GLU A 232 10.91 6.06 -14.28
CA GLU A 232 10.27 4.75 -14.30
C GLU A 232 8.81 4.83 -13.80
N PHE A 233 8.57 5.60 -12.74
CA PHE A 233 7.21 5.77 -12.22
C PHE A 233 6.27 6.34 -13.28
N PHE A 234 6.65 7.41 -13.96
CA PHE A 234 5.79 8.05 -14.97
C PHE A 234 5.61 7.20 -16.22
N GLU A 235 6.64 6.46 -16.67
CA GLU A 235 6.53 5.50 -17.77
C GLU A 235 5.52 4.39 -17.43
N VAL A 236 5.64 3.78 -16.26
CA VAL A 236 4.72 2.73 -15.79
C VAL A 236 3.32 3.26 -15.54
N ALA A 237 3.21 4.39 -14.87
CA ALA A 237 1.91 4.99 -14.59
C ALA A 237 1.15 5.36 -15.86
N GLY A 238 1.84 5.83 -16.92
CA GLY A 238 1.25 6.07 -18.23
C GLY A 238 0.68 4.81 -18.87
N ASP A 239 1.39 3.70 -18.78
CA ASP A 239 0.93 2.40 -19.28
C ASP A 239 -0.27 1.87 -18.46
N VAL A 240 -0.26 2.03 -17.15
CA VAL A 240 -1.36 1.58 -16.26
C VAL A 240 -2.59 2.46 -16.41
N SER A 241 -2.42 3.79 -16.49
CA SER A 241 -3.54 4.75 -16.58
C SER A 241 -4.38 4.59 -17.84
N ALA A 242 -3.80 4.01 -18.90
CA ALA A 242 -4.52 3.66 -20.12
C ALA A 242 -5.63 2.60 -19.92
N THR A 243 -5.54 1.82 -18.83
CA THR A 243 -6.49 0.73 -18.54
C THR A 243 -7.20 0.90 -17.20
N LYS A 244 -6.55 1.49 -16.21
CA LYS A 244 -7.10 1.70 -14.86
C LYS A 244 -6.85 3.12 -14.39
N PRO A 245 -7.86 3.85 -13.92
CA PRO A 245 -7.68 5.18 -13.36
C PRO A 245 -6.68 5.17 -12.20
N ILE A 246 -5.74 6.12 -12.21
CA ILE A 246 -4.81 6.38 -11.11
C ILE A 246 -5.14 7.74 -10.53
N VAL A 247 -5.45 7.79 -9.24
CA VAL A 247 -5.72 9.04 -8.50
C VAL A 247 -4.60 9.27 -7.51
N VAL A 248 -3.92 10.41 -7.62
CA VAL A 248 -2.75 10.73 -6.79
C VAL A 248 -3.03 11.94 -5.90
N MET A 249 -2.74 11.80 -4.62
CA MET A 249 -2.55 12.91 -3.70
C MET A 249 -1.05 13.10 -3.44
N LYS A 250 -0.47 14.18 -3.96
CA LYS A 250 0.93 14.55 -3.76
C LYS A 250 1.06 15.59 -2.64
N THR A 251 1.89 15.30 -1.66
CA THR A 251 2.26 16.23 -0.58
C THR A 251 3.50 17.05 -0.90
N GLY A 252 3.79 18.07 -0.11
CA GLY A 252 4.94 18.96 -0.35
C GLY A 252 4.72 19.91 -1.53
N LYS A 253 3.51 20.47 -1.67
CA LYS A 253 3.13 21.39 -2.78
C LYS A 253 3.76 22.79 -2.65
N SER A 254 3.94 23.29 -1.43
CA SER A 254 4.57 24.58 -1.16
C SER A 254 6.04 24.41 -0.78
N GLU A 255 6.84 25.47 -0.88
CA GLU A 255 8.24 25.43 -0.43
C GLU A 255 8.37 25.02 1.04
N VAL A 256 7.45 25.47 1.90
CA VAL A 256 7.42 25.09 3.31
C VAL A 256 7.05 23.63 3.47
N GLY A 257 6.02 23.18 2.77
CA GLY A 257 5.60 21.76 2.74
C GLY A 257 6.67 20.84 2.16
N SER A 258 7.38 21.31 1.13
CA SER A 258 8.51 20.57 0.54
C SER A 258 9.68 20.41 1.53
N ARG A 259 10.00 21.45 2.29
CA ARG A 259 11.01 21.35 3.36
C ARG A 259 10.58 20.40 4.49
N ALA A 260 9.31 20.42 4.86
CA ALA A 260 8.77 19.48 5.83
C ALA A 260 8.82 18.02 5.30
N ALA A 261 8.47 17.79 4.04
CA ALA A 261 8.56 16.48 3.39
C ALA A 261 10.01 15.99 3.27
N LEU A 262 10.96 16.88 2.95
CA LEU A 262 12.40 16.58 2.90
C LEU A 262 12.94 16.04 4.23
N SER A 263 12.52 16.65 5.35
CA SER A 263 12.92 16.19 6.69
C SER A 263 12.32 14.82 7.04
N HIS A 264 11.23 14.43 6.41
CA HIS A 264 10.54 13.15 6.67
C HIS A 264 10.96 12.02 5.73
N THR A 265 11.26 12.31 4.45
CA THR A 265 11.53 11.29 3.43
C THR A 265 12.90 11.37 2.77
N GLY A 266 13.66 12.44 3.01
CA GLY A 266 14.95 12.69 2.37
C GLY A 266 14.88 12.96 0.85
N SER A 267 13.68 13.09 0.28
CA SER A 267 13.48 13.26 -1.18
C SER A 267 13.53 14.74 -1.58
N VAL A 268 14.27 15.08 -2.62
CA VAL A 268 14.29 16.44 -3.18
C VAL A 268 12.95 16.74 -3.85
N ALA A 269 12.26 17.77 -3.36
CA ALA A 269 10.99 18.20 -3.95
C ALA A 269 11.25 19.05 -5.21
N GLY A 270 10.74 18.60 -6.35
CA GLY A 270 10.65 19.41 -7.57
C GLY A 270 9.54 20.47 -7.47
N SER A 271 9.53 21.43 -8.41
CA SER A 271 8.44 22.42 -8.53
C SER A 271 7.09 21.71 -8.71
N ASP A 272 6.05 22.18 -7.99
CA ASP A 272 4.69 21.62 -8.06
C ASP A 272 4.12 21.64 -9.49
N ALA A 273 4.47 22.65 -10.29
CA ALA A 273 4.07 22.77 -11.68
C ALA A 273 4.67 21.65 -12.56
N ILE A 274 5.89 21.17 -12.26
CA ILE A 274 6.50 20.06 -12.97
C ILE A 274 5.72 18.78 -12.70
N TYR A 275 5.31 18.54 -11.45
CA TYR A 275 4.46 17.40 -11.09
C TYR A 275 3.12 17.45 -11.81
N ASP A 276 2.47 18.62 -11.88
CA ASP A 276 1.19 18.77 -12.60
C ASP A 276 1.32 18.43 -14.09
N GLY A 277 2.40 18.87 -14.73
CA GLY A 277 2.69 18.54 -16.12
C GLY A 277 2.90 17.04 -16.33
N ALA A 278 3.75 16.44 -15.50
CA ALA A 278 4.09 15.02 -15.58
C ALA A 278 2.87 14.11 -15.28
N PHE A 279 2.05 14.44 -14.29
CA PHE A 279 0.82 13.70 -14.00
C PHE A 279 -0.17 13.75 -15.16
N ARG A 280 -0.38 14.93 -15.75
CA ARG A 280 -1.23 15.06 -16.95
C ARG A 280 -0.72 14.25 -18.13
N GLN A 281 0.59 14.30 -18.39
CA GLN A 281 1.22 13.53 -19.47
C GLN A 281 1.07 12.02 -19.26
N ALA A 282 1.15 11.54 -18.02
CA ALA A 282 0.97 10.13 -17.66
C ALA A 282 -0.51 9.72 -17.47
N GLY A 283 -1.48 10.59 -17.75
CA GLY A 283 -2.91 10.28 -17.57
C GLY A 283 -3.33 10.09 -16.10
N ILE A 284 -2.54 10.61 -15.17
CA ILE A 284 -2.81 10.51 -13.73
C ILE A 284 -3.73 11.65 -13.29
N ILE A 285 -4.76 11.33 -12.52
CA ILE A 285 -5.69 12.28 -11.93
C ILE A 285 -5.10 12.78 -10.61
N ARG A 286 -4.77 14.06 -10.56
CA ARG A 286 -4.23 14.68 -9.35
C ARG A 286 -5.35 15.27 -8.51
N ALA A 287 -5.60 14.71 -7.32
CA ALA A 287 -6.45 15.32 -6.32
C ALA A 287 -5.66 16.37 -5.50
N ARG A 288 -6.24 17.56 -5.32
CA ARG A 288 -5.61 18.68 -4.61
C ARG A 288 -6.02 18.77 -3.15
N THR A 289 -7.17 18.19 -2.80
CA THR A 289 -7.70 18.13 -1.45
C THR A 289 -8.06 16.70 -1.06
N ILE A 290 -8.20 16.44 0.24
CA ILE A 290 -8.63 15.14 0.75
C ILE A 290 -10.04 14.80 0.24
N LEU A 291 -10.96 15.77 0.21
CA LEU A 291 -12.32 15.57 -0.28
C LEU A 291 -12.34 15.20 -1.76
N GLU A 292 -11.60 15.93 -2.59
CA GLU A 292 -11.45 15.63 -4.02
C GLU A 292 -10.89 14.21 -4.24
N PHE A 293 -9.90 13.81 -3.42
CA PHE A 293 -9.34 12.47 -3.48
C PHE A 293 -10.39 11.38 -3.22
N TYR A 294 -11.17 11.53 -2.14
CA TYR A 294 -12.20 10.56 -1.79
C TYR A 294 -13.35 10.53 -2.80
N ASP A 295 -13.83 11.70 -3.23
CA ASP A 295 -14.96 11.78 -4.18
C ASP A 295 -14.57 11.21 -5.54
N THR A 296 -13.36 11.48 -6.01
CA THR A 296 -12.84 10.90 -7.25
C THR A 296 -12.72 9.38 -7.14
N LEU A 297 -12.17 8.86 -6.05
CA LEU A 297 -12.08 7.42 -5.82
C LEU A 297 -13.47 6.77 -5.75
N ARG A 298 -14.43 7.42 -5.09
CA ARG A 298 -15.81 6.93 -5.01
C ARG A 298 -16.49 6.90 -6.38
N ALA A 299 -16.25 7.90 -7.21
CA ALA A 299 -16.77 7.94 -8.57
C ALA A 299 -16.26 6.74 -9.37
N PHE A 300 -14.94 6.54 -9.46
CA PHE A 300 -14.35 5.43 -10.21
C PHE A 300 -14.64 4.04 -9.61
N ALA A 301 -14.80 3.95 -8.30
CA ALA A 301 -15.13 2.67 -7.66
C ALA A 301 -16.57 2.23 -7.95
N LYS A 302 -17.51 3.16 -8.11
CA LYS A 302 -18.95 2.88 -8.21
C LYS A 302 -19.53 3.08 -9.60
N GLN A 303 -18.90 3.90 -10.44
CA GLN A 303 -19.37 4.21 -11.79
C GLN A 303 -18.45 3.57 -12.84
N PRO A 304 -18.97 3.20 -14.00
CA PRO A 304 -18.13 2.84 -15.15
C PRO A 304 -17.35 4.08 -15.63
N VAL A 305 -16.18 3.85 -16.21
CA VAL A 305 -15.45 4.90 -16.93
C VAL A 305 -16.29 5.32 -18.13
N PRO A 306 -16.59 6.62 -18.32
CA PRO A 306 -17.38 7.08 -19.46
C PRO A 306 -16.73 6.72 -20.80
N GLY A 307 -17.53 6.24 -21.75
CA GLY A 307 -17.07 5.91 -23.10
C GLY A 307 -16.98 7.12 -24.06
N GLY A 308 -17.25 8.33 -23.56
CA GLY A 308 -17.23 9.57 -24.37
C GLY A 308 -17.36 10.82 -23.52
N ASN A 309 -17.41 11.97 -24.17
CA ASN A 309 -17.40 13.30 -23.57
C ASN A 309 -18.77 14.00 -23.54
N ARG A 310 -19.84 13.37 -24.02
CA ARG A 310 -21.19 13.96 -24.06
C ARG A 310 -21.91 13.70 -22.73
N VAL A 311 -22.42 14.79 -22.14
CA VAL A 311 -23.10 14.77 -20.84
C VAL A 311 -24.54 15.25 -21.00
N SER A 312 -25.48 14.53 -20.40
CA SER A 312 -26.89 14.96 -20.28
C SER A 312 -27.19 15.32 -18.83
N VAL A 313 -27.92 16.40 -18.62
CA VAL A 313 -28.41 16.82 -17.30
C VAL A 313 -29.88 16.50 -17.21
N LEU A 314 -30.26 15.59 -16.29
CA LEU A 314 -31.64 15.27 -15.97
C LEU A 314 -31.97 15.76 -14.56
N THR A 315 -32.84 16.73 -14.43
CA THR A 315 -33.21 17.30 -13.15
C THR A 315 -34.65 17.79 -13.14
N HIS A 316 -35.31 17.78 -11.98
CA HIS A 316 -36.62 18.39 -11.79
C HIS A 316 -36.51 19.84 -11.22
N MET A 317 -35.30 20.32 -10.97
CA MET A 317 -35.03 21.65 -10.41
C MET A 317 -34.23 22.49 -11.41
N GLY A 318 -34.80 23.65 -11.81
CA GLY A 318 -34.18 24.53 -12.81
C GLY A 318 -32.83 25.08 -12.38
N GLY A 319 -32.73 25.65 -11.17
CA GLY A 319 -31.51 26.28 -10.69
C GLY A 319 -30.30 25.35 -10.65
N PRO A 320 -30.33 24.18 -9.96
CA PRO A 320 -29.27 23.20 -10.02
C PRO A 320 -28.94 22.72 -11.43
N GLY A 321 -29.95 22.59 -12.31
CA GLY A 321 -29.72 22.22 -13.70
C GLY A 321 -28.90 23.26 -14.47
N THR A 322 -29.21 24.55 -14.29
CA THR A 322 -28.43 25.64 -14.90
C THR A 322 -26.99 25.65 -14.43
N ILE A 323 -26.74 25.48 -13.11
CA ILE A 323 -25.38 25.40 -12.55
C ILE A 323 -24.59 24.26 -13.18
N CYS A 324 -25.20 23.07 -13.30
CA CYS A 324 -24.54 21.93 -13.96
C CYS A 324 -24.20 22.20 -15.41
N ILE A 325 -25.11 22.86 -16.15
CA ILE A 325 -24.89 23.20 -17.55
C ILE A 325 -23.76 24.23 -17.69
N ASP A 326 -23.70 25.24 -16.83
CA ASP A 326 -22.64 26.25 -16.83
C ASP A 326 -21.28 25.61 -16.56
N GLU A 327 -21.20 24.71 -15.58
CA GLU A 327 -19.97 23.96 -15.26
C GLU A 327 -19.52 23.07 -16.42
N ILE A 328 -20.42 22.30 -17.02
CA ILE A 328 -20.11 21.46 -18.20
C ILE A 328 -19.62 22.33 -19.36
N SER A 329 -20.29 23.46 -19.62
CA SER A 329 -19.93 24.37 -20.70
C SER A 329 -18.58 25.07 -20.50
N SER A 330 -18.12 25.20 -19.26
CA SER A 330 -16.81 25.75 -18.93
C SER A 330 -15.64 24.76 -19.15
N MET A 331 -15.96 23.47 -19.33
CA MET A 331 -14.97 22.41 -19.53
C MET A 331 -14.75 22.13 -21.02
N PRO A 332 -13.60 22.51 -21.62
CA PRO A 332 -13.40 22.49 -23.08
C PRO A 332 -13.41 21.07 -23.70
N HIS A 333 -13.36 20.03 -22.89
CA HIS A 333 -13.37 18.62 -23.32
C HIS A 333 -14.70 17.92 -23.10
N LEU A 334 -15.69 18.60 -22.53
CA LEU A 334 -17.06 18.09 -22.38
C LEU A 334 -18.03 18.78 -23.36
N GLU A 335 -19.05 18.06 -23.74
CA GLU A 335 -20.12 18.56 -24.63
C GLU A 335 -21.49 18.22 -24.04
N LEU A 336 -22.43 19.14 -24.12
CA LEU A 336 -23.80 18.80 -23.78
C LEU A 336 -24.39 17.90 -24.86
N ALA A 337 -25.03 16.81 -24.46
CA ALA A 337 -25.70 15.92 -25.38
C ALA A 337 -26.90 16.66 -26.03
N LYS A 338 -27.04 16.53 -27.35
CA LYS A 338 -28.27 16.95 -28.03
C LYS A 338 -29.35 15.92 -27.72
N LEU A 339 -30.43 16.35 -27.10
CA LEU A 339 -31.61 15.55 -26.81
C LEU A 339 -32.49 15.43 -28.03
#